data_fd715f7647cab5ae999a19fb0192dae9
#
_entry.id   fd715f7647cab5ae999a19fb0192dae9
#
_cell.length_a   1.000
_cell.length_b   1.000
_cell.length_c   1.000
_cell.angle_alpha   90.00
_cell.angle_beta   90.00
_cell.angle_gamma   90.00
#
_symmetry.space_group_name_H-M   'P 1'
#
loop_
_entity.id
_entity.type
_entity.pdbx_description
1 polymer ?
#
loop_
_entity_poly.entity_id
_entity_poly.type
_entity_poly.pdbx_seq_one_letter_code
_entity_poly.pdbx_strand_id
1 'polypeptide(L)' 'AKQKKFRRSITTADSLKAGQEITYNDILFKRPGTGIPADRFKEVIGRHVNRDIEENKTLFWEDLVK' A
#
# COMPACT_ATOMS: atom_id res chain seq x y z
N ALA A 1 -5.37 6.78 -20.03
CA ALA A 1 -5.87 5.42 -20.16
C ALA A 1 -4.78 4.47 -20.56
N LYS A 2 -3.93 4.89 -21.44
CA LYS A 2 -2.85 4.03 -21.92
C LYS A 2 -1.82 3.76 -20.85
N GLN A 3 -1.77 4.62 -19.85
CA GLN A 3 -0.79 4.53 -18.80
C GLN A 3 -1.11 3.45 -17.79
N LYS A 4 -2.31 2.92 -17.82
CA LYS A 4 -2.75 1.98 -16.79
C LYS A 4 -1.85 0.78 -16.67
N LYS A 5 -1.40 0.23 -17.76
CA LYS A 5 -0.58 -0.97 -17.70
C LYS A 5 0.80 -0.73 -17.13
N PHE A 6 1.20 0.54 -17.00
CA PHE A 6 2.47 0.89 -16.39
C PHE A 6 2.31 1.41 -14.98
N ARG A 7 1.08 1.43 -14.50
CA ARG A 7 0.79 1.94 -13.19
C ARG A 7 1.32 0.99 -12.12
N ARG A 8 1.77 1.57 -11.01
CA ARG A 8 2.25 0.79 -9.89
C ARG A 8 1.29 0.91 -8.72
N SER A 9 1.32 -0.08 -7.84
CA SER A 9 0.55 -0.08 -6.61
C SER A 9 1.48 0.04 -5.43
N ILE A 10 0.92 0.46 -4.31
CA ILE A 10 1.64 0.45 -3.05
C ILE A 10 1.66 -0.98 -2.54
N THR A 11 2.84 -1.46 -2.23
CA THR A 11 3.07 -2.83 -1.79
C THR A 11 3.85 -2.76 -0.48
N THR A 12 3.63 -3.71 0.42
CA THR A 12 4.34 -3.73 1.69
C THR A 12 5.80 -4.12 1.47
N ALA A 13 6.70 -3.34 2.06
CA ALA A 13 8.12 -3.66 2.03
C ALA A 13 8.46 -4.67 3.13
N ASP A 14 7.63 -4.71 4.16
CA ASP A 14 7.82 -5.56 5.31
C ASP A 14 6.45 -5.92 5.84
N SER A 15 6.38 -6.94 6.68
CA SER A 15 5.08 -7.30 7.26
C SER A 15 4.60 -6.21 8.20
N LEU A 16 3.29 -6.03 8.24
CA LEU A 16 2.65 -5.03 9.09
C LEU A 16 1.68 -5.74 10.02
N LYS A 17 1.63 -5.29 11.26
CA LYS A 17 0.69 -5.83 12.23
C LYS A 17 -0.56 -4.97 12.30
N ALA A 18 -1.69 -5.59 12.59
CA ALA A 18 -2.95 -4.87 12.72
C ALA A 18 -2.76 -3.68 13.68
N GLY A 19 -3.20 -2.51 13.24
CA GLY A 19 -3.06 -1.30 14.03
C GLY A 19 -1.74 -0.58 13.85
N GLN A 20 -0.80 -1.16 13.12
CA GLN A 20 0.50 -0.53 12.91
C GLN A 20 0.39 0.65 11.95
N GLU A 21 1.10 1.71 12.28
CA GLU A 21 1.14 2.89 11.42
C GLU A 21 2.05 2.63 10.23
N ILE A 22 1.62 3.07 9.06
CA ILE A 22 2.38 2.91 7.84
C ILE A 22 3.33 4.09 7.68
N THR A 23 4.61 3.81 7.50
CA THR A 23 5.60 4.83 7.22
C THR A 23 6.11 4.65 5.80
N TYR A 24 6.82 5.66 5.30
CA TYR A 24 7.34 5.60 3.95
C TYR A 24 8.24 4.38 3.75
N ASN A 25 8.98 3.99 4.79
CA ASN A 25 9.89 2.85 4.71
C ASN A 25 9.18 1.51 4.68
N ASP A 26 7.88 1.51 4.97
CA ASP A 26 7.10 0.27 5.00
C ASP A 26 6.51 -0.08 3.65
N ILE A 27 6.68 0.77 2.64
CA ILE A 27 6.01 0.57 1.36
C ILE A 27 6.99 0.57 0.21
N LEU A 28 6.57 -0.11 -0.85
CA LEU A 28 7.27 -0.16 -2.12
C LEU A 28 6.25 0.12 -3.21
N PHE A 29 6.73 0.49 -4.38
CA PHE A 29 5.87 0.74 -5.53
C PHE A 29 6.16 -0.32 -6.58
N LYS A 30 5.20 -1.19 -6.81
CA LYS A 30 5.36 -2.30 -7.73
C LYS A 30 4.17 -2.44 -8.66
N ARG A 31 4.40 -2.99 -9.82
CA ARG A 31 3.34 -3.39 -10.74
C ARG A 31 2.79 -4.74 -10.31
N PRO A 32 1.54 -5.01 -10.65
CA PRO A 32 0.60 -4.17 -11.39
C PRO A 32 -0.08 -3.15 -10.49
N GLY A 33 -0.77 -2.19 -11.10
CA GLY A 33 -1.45 -1.15 -10.34
C GLY A 33 -2.86 -1.55 -9.96
N THR A 34 -3.01 -2.69 -9.30
CA THR A 34 -4.33 -3.22 -8.95
C THR A 34 -4.84 -2.77 -7.59
N GLY A 35 -3.95 -2.27 -6.74
CA GLY A 35 -4.34 -1.79 -5.42
C GLY A 35 -4.33 -0.28 -5.36
N ILE A 36 -3.93 0.24 -4.20
CA ILE A 36 -3.82 1.69 -4.04
C ILE A 36 -2.76 2.21 -5.01
N PRO A 37 -3.11 3.19 -5.85
CA PRO A 37 -2.12 3.73 -6.80
C PRO A 37 -0.91 4.31 -6.08
N ALA A 38 0.26 4.13 -6.67
CA ALA A 38 1.50 4.59 -6.06
C ALA A 38 1.49 6.10 -5.80
N ASP A 39 0.86 6.87 -6.69
CA ASP A 39 0.85 8.32 -6.55
C ASP A 39 -0.06 8.81 -5.42
N ARG A 40 -0.75 7.88 -4.75
CA ARG A 40 -1.55 8.21 -3.57
C ARG A 40 -0.83 7.90 -2.27
N PHE A 41 0.46 7.69 -2.34
CA PHE A 41 1.20 7.27 -1.15
C PHE A 41 1.07 8.26 0.02
N LYS A 42 0.91 9.54 -0.27
CA LYS A 42 0.77 10.54 0.79
C LYS A 42 -0.51 10.34 1.60
N GLU A 43 -1.53 9.73 0.99
CA GLU A 43 -2.77 9.45 1.70
C GLU A 43 -2.66 8.18 2.53
N VAL A 44 -1.63 7.37 2.28
CA VAL A 44 -1.42 6.11 2.98
C VAL A 44 -0.49 6.29 4.17
N ILE A 45 0.55 7.10 3.99
CA ILE A 45 1.51 7.33 5.06
C ILE A 45 0.80 7.93 6.26
N GLY A 46 1.04 7.35 7.42
CA GLY A 46 0.40 7.81 8.65
C GLY A 46 -0.92 7.11 8.96
N ARG A 47 -1.45 6.34 8.01
CA ARG A 47 -2.64 5.55 8.27
C ARG A 47 -2.23 4.26 8.95
N HIS A 48 -3.20 3.59 9.55
CA HIS A 48 -2.95 2.33 10.24
C HIS A 48 -3.65 1.21 9.49
N VAL A 49 -3.00 0.04 9.44
CA VAL A 49 -3.64 -1.11 8.81
C VAL A 49 -4.62 -1.74 9.80
N ASN A 50 -5.69 -2.33 9.26
CA ASN A 50 -6.73 -2.89 10.12
C ASN A 50 -6.58 -4.39 10.30
N ARG A 51 -5.52 -4.99 9.76
CA ARG A 51 -5.25 -6.41 9.91
C ARG A 51 -3.76 -6.64 9.67
N ASP A 52 -3.30 -7.84 10.01
CA ASP A 52 -1.92 -8.22 9.72
C ASP A 52 -1.76 -8.37 8.22
N ILE A 53 -0.67 -7.85 7.68
CA ILE A 53 -0.38 -7.93 6.25
C ILE A 53 1.06 -8.40 6.11
N GLU A 54 1.25 -9.43 5.31
CA GLU A 54 2.59 -9.97 5.07
C GLU A 54 3.39 -9.03 4.16
N GLU A 55 4.69 -9.24 4.15
CA GLU A 55 5.53 -8.45 3.26
C GLU A 55 5.23 -8.77 1.80
N ASN A 56 5.53 -7.82 0.94
CA ASN A 56 5.39 -7.96 -0.52
C ASN A 56 3.95 -8.20 -0.95
N LYS A 57 3.00 -7.59 -0.23
CA LYS A 57 1.58 -7.69 -0.55
C LYS A 57 1.07 -6.34 -1.01
N THR A 58 0.20 -6.36 -2.02
CA THR A 58 -0.43 -5.14 -2.50
C THR A 58 -1.40 -4.62 -1.47
N LEU A 59 -1.33 -3.32 -1.20
CA LEU A 59 -2.26 -2.69 -0.27
C LEU A 59 -3.50 -2.20 -0.99
N PHE A 60 -4.63 -2.31 -0.31
CA PHE A 60 -5.92 -1.83 -0.81
C PHE A 60 -6.50 -0.87 0.21
N TRP A 61 -7.37 0.03 -0.25
CA TRP A 61 -7.99 0.98 0.66
C TRP A 61 -8.70 0.30 1.82
N GLU A 62 -9.27 -0.86 1.57
CA GLU A 62 -10.00 -1.59 2.61
C GLU A 62 -9.09 -2.15 3.69
N ASP A 63 -7.79 -2.14 3.47
CA ASP A 63 -6.82 -2.61 4.47
C ASP A 63 -6.48 -1.54 5.49
N LEU A 64 -6.97 -0.34 5.30
CA LEU A 64 -6.63 0.80 6.14
C LEU A 64 -7.76 1.14 7.08
N VAL A 65 -7.39 1.53 8.30
CA VAL A 65 -8.35 2.02 9.28
C VAL A 65 -8.81 3.40 8.83
N LYS A 66 -10.09 3.65 8.92
CA LYS A 66 -10.66 4.94 8.55
C LYS A 66 -10.42 6.01 9.61
#